data_35bc1a8ec5d1385da2c9705a4d68a103
#
_entry.id   35bc1a8ec5d1385da2c9705a4d68a103
#
_cell.length_a   1.000
_cell.length_b   1.000
_cell.length_c   1.000
_cell.angle_alpha   90.00
_cell.angle_beta   90.00
_cell.angle_gamma   90.00
#
_symmetry.space_group_name_H-M   'P 1'
#
loop_
_entity.id
_entity.type
_entity.pdbx_description
1 polymer ?
#
loop_
_entity_poly.entity_id
_entity_poly.type
_entity_poly.pdbx_seq_one_letter_code
_entity_poly.pdbx_strand_id
1 'polypeptide(L)'
;MENLTGALGATGAAGGRGNRYRYLVVAVIWATFFFGAFDRSTFPLLLVDPGFLRDMGLEGSPEKQGLLMTLLFLPYAFSNILLSFTADRFGPRKVLTLMMGLWAAAAIWMGAIGSYSMMLVGRMVRGTAEGPLFPVANRYIRYWFPPSERGGANAIWTSGQRIGMALAVPLLTMVIGMWSWRFALFLQAAIILLLVLPAIWFLTADAPEKMIGIAAPEVEYIRNGRGGDGAISPGQDGALSGLLHNYRFWLMVIYHFAVLATHAGLLTWLPKYLREVRGFDLGQMVLFVSLPYLGSFLSSLVFGFLSDRIGRRAVLCALSQAGTAVAIGLAAIVPDSIASALLIILAMIMWGMGPPIFFAIMQRIIPGPIMATGIGIDNGIANFGAALAPVVVGFLIAATGSYIAGLFFLAALGLIGAGGAMVLSIQKY
;
A
#
# COMPACT_ATOMS: atom_id res chain seq x y z
N MET A 1 5.04 -9.24 59.30
CA MET A 1 4.52 -8.11 58.48
C MET A 1 5.62 -7.58 57.51
N GLU A 2 6.33 -8.45 56.83
CA GLU A 2 7.45 -8.08 55.92
C GLU A 2 7.39 -8.70 54.52
N ASN A 3 6.26 -9.23 54.12
CA ASN A 3 6.15 -9.94 52.82
C ASN A 3 5.05 -9.38 51.89
N LEU A 4 4.58 -8.13 52.07
CA LEU A 4 3.56 -7.50 51.22
C LEU A 4 4.04 -6.25 50.47
N THR A 5 5.29 -5.81 50.63
CA THR A 5 5.86 -4.64 49.95
C THR A 5 6.70 -5.02 48.70
N GLY A 6 6.92 -6.32 48.44
CA GLY A 6 7.70 -6.80 47.28
C GLY A 6 6.92 -6.97 45.98
N ALA A 7 5.59 -6.95 45.98
CA ALA A 7 4.77 -7.29 44.82
C ALA A 7 4.20 -6.09 44.05
N LEU A 8 4.38 -4.86 44.52
CA LEU A 8 3.89 -3.63 43.88
C LEU A 8 5.00 -2.79 43.19
N GLY A 9 6.24 -3.28 43.23
CA GLY A 9 7.40 -2.57 42.64
C GLY A 9 7.82 -3.00 41.24
N ALA A 10 7.17 -4.01 40.63
CA ALA A 10 7.64 -4.63 39.37
C ALA A 10 6.81 -4.28 38.12
N THR A 11 5.88 -3.35 38.18
CA THR A 11 5.12 -2.87 36.99
C THR A 11 5.39 -1.43 36.64
N GLY A 12 6.51 -0.89 37.04
CA GLY A 12 7.07 0.36 36.56
C GLY A 12 8.03 0.06 35.42
N ALA A 13 7.53 -0.31 34.26
CA ALA A 13 8.34 -0.26 33.06
C ALA A 13 8.88 1.16 32.92
N ALA A 14 10.12 1.36 33.30
CA ALA A 14 10.95 2.47 32.90
C ALA A 14 11.14 2.41 31.38
N GLY A 15 10.07 2.60 30.63
CA GLY A 15 10.07 3.00 29.24
C GLY A 15 10.68 4.38 29.22
N GLY A 16 12.02 4.44 29.28
CA GLY A 16 12.76 5.66 29.16
C GLY A 16 12.19 6.47 28.01
N ARG A 17 11.90 7.75 28.25
CA ARG A 17 11.67 8.77 27.21
C ARG A 17 12.97 8.98 26.41
N GLY A 18 13.61 7.85 26.02
CA GLY A 18 14.72 7.77 25.11
C GLY A 18 14.23 8.05 23.70
N ASN A 19 15.04 8.71 22.95
CA ASN A 19 14.89 9.13 21.58
C ASN A 19 14.11 8.07 20.77
N ARG A 20 12.90 8.41 20.31
CA ARG A 20 12.05 7.50 19.52
C ARG A 20 12.40 7.62 18.04
N TYR A 21 13.67 7.43 17.72
CA TYR A 21 14.20 7.63 16.36
C TYR A 21 13.51 6.76 15.31
N ARG A 22 13.07 5.54 15.69
CA ARG A 22 12.32 4.65 14.80
C ARG A 22 11.06 5.28 14.21
N TYR A 23 10.41 6.20 14.96
CA TYR A 23 9.25 6.93 14.45
C TYR A 23 9.62 8.01 13.43
N LEU A 24 10.82 8.56 13.51
CA LEU A 24 11.33 9.46 12.47
C LEU A 24 11.54 8.67 11.15
N VAL A 25 12.10 7.47 11.24
CA VAL A 25 12.30 6.60 10.06
C VAL A 25 10.96 6.27 9.41
N VAL A 26 9.94 5.88 10.19
CA VAL A 26 8.62 5.59 9.62
C VAL A 26 7.94 6.85 9.07
N ALA A 27 8.21 8.03 9.63
CA ALA A 27 7.73 9.31 9.08
C ALA A 27 8.37 9.64 7.73
N VAL A 28 9.65 9.33 7.53
CA VAL A 28 10.32 9.48 6.22
C VAL A 28 9.71 8.51 5.20
N ILE A 29 9.45 7.26 5.59
CA ILE A 29 8.77 6.29 4.73
C ILE A 29 7.35 6.79 4.41
N TRP A 30 6.62 7.27 5.41
CA TRP A 30 5.30 7.87 5.23
C TRP A 30 5.32 9.02 4.21
N ALA A 31 6.29 9.95 4.33
CA ALA A 31 6.44 11.06 3.38
C ALA A 31 6.73 10.55 1.95
N THR A 32 7.54 9.50 1.81
CA THR A 32 7.81 8.86 0.52
C THR A 32 6.52 8.36 -0.14
N PHE A 33 5.66 7.67 0.61
CA PHE A 33 4.37 7.18 0.11
C PHE A 33 3.33 8.29 -0.08
N PHE A 34 3.35 9.32 0.76
CA PHE A 34 2.50 10.49 0.64
C PHE A 34 2.76 11.24 -0.68
N PHE A 35 4.01 11.60 -0.96
CA PHE A 35 4.35 12.26 -2.22
C PHE A 35 4.26 11.32 -3.42
N GLY A 36 4.48 10.02 -3.21
CA GLY A 36 4.23 9.01 -4.22
C GLY A 36 2.78 8.93 -4.70
N ALA A 37 1.83 9.17 -3.81
CA ALA A 37 0.42 9.18 -4.14
C ALA A 37 0.02 10.36 -5.04
N PHE A 38 0.73 11.49 -4.97
CA PHE A 38 0.52 12.62 -5.86
C PHE A 38 0.69 12.23 -7.32
N ASP A 39 1.70 11.44 -7.61
CA ASP A 39 1.90 11.00 -8.98
C ASP A 39 0.82 10.07 -9.51
N ARG A 40 0.39 9.12 -8.70
CA ARG A 40 -0.71 8.22 -9.10
C ARG A 40 -1.97 9.01 -9.45
N SER A 41 -2.17 10.16 -8.81
CA SER A 41 -3.28 11.08 -9.07
C SER A 41 -3.02 12.04 -10.24
N THR A 42 -1.76 12.32 -10.60
CA THR A 42 -1.40 13.30 -11.64
C THR A 42 -1.93 12.89 -13.00
N PHE A 43 -1.61 11.71 -13.48
CA PHE A 43 -1.97 11.31 -14.84
C PHE A 43 -3.47 11.18 -15.09
N PRO A 44 -4.30 10.66 -14.18
CA PRO A 44 -5.77 10.79 -14.33
C PRO A 44 -6.24 12.21 -14.49
N LEU A 45 -5.63 13.19 -13.79
CA LEU A 45 -5.96 14.62 -13.94
C LEU A 45 -5.46 15.18 -15.28
N LEU A 46 -4.28 14.77 -15.74
CA LEU A 46 -3.76 15.21 -17.05
C LEU A 46 -4.63 14.71 -18.21
N LEU A 47 -5.28 13.55 -18.09
CA LEU A 47 -6.20 13.04 -19.12
C LEU A 47 -7.51 13.85 -19.25
N VAL A 48 -7.78 14.77 -18.33
CA VAL A 48 -8.89 15.72 -18.43
C VAL A 48 -8.41 17.16 -18.66
N ASP A 49 -7.10 17.40 -18.69
CA ASP A 49 -6.50 18.71 -18.97
C ASP A 49 -6.38 18.95 -20.49
N PRO A 50 -7.07 19.97 -21.05
CA PRO A 50 -7.05 20.24 -22.49
C PRO A 50 -5.66 20.60 -23.02
N GLY A 51 -4.82 21.24 -22.19
CA GLY A 51 -3.45 21.59 -22.56
C GLY A 51 -2.58 20.37 -22.75
N PHE A 52 -2.63 19.42 -21.81
CA PHE A 52 -1.91 18.16 -21.90
C PHE A 52 -2.37 17.30 -23.08
N LEU A 53 -3.69 17.17 -23.28
CA LEU A 53 -4.24 16.37 -24.39
C LEU A 53 -3.79 16.90 -25.74
N ARG A 54 -3.81 18.24 -25.92
CA ARG A 54 -3.34 18.91 -27.13
C ARG A 54 -1.84 18.74 -27.33
N ASP A 55 -1.04 19.03 -26.31
CA ASP A 55 0.44 18.94 -26.36
C ASP A 55 0.92 17.53 -26.71
N MET A 56 0.21 16.51 -26.28
CA MET A 56 0.56 15.11 -26.49
C MET A 56 -0.16 14.46 -27.69
N GLY A 57 -1.05 15.19 -28.40
CA GLY A 57 -1.85 14.63 -29.49
C GLY A 57 -2.76 13.48 -29.04
N LEU A 58 -3.39 13.64 -27.87
CA LEU A 58 -4.26 12.65 -27.23
C LEU A 58 -5.75 12.94 -27.39
N GLU A 59 -6.10 14.09 -27.98
CA GLU A 59 -7.49 14.47 -28.25
C GLU A 59 -8.17 13.42 -29.14
N GLY A 60 -9.33 12.92 -28.70
CA GLY A 60 -10.08 11.90 -29.46
C GLY A 60 -9.40 10.54 -29.60
N SER A 61 -8.37 10.23 -28.81
CA SER A 61 -7.60 8.97 -28.88
C SER A 61 -7.63 8.19 -27.56
N PRO A 62 -8.78 7.57 -27.18
CA PRO A 62 -8.92 6.83 -25.91
C PRO A 62 -7.89 5.70 -25.76
N GLU A 63 -7.51 5.05 -26.89
CA GLU A 63 -6.54 3.96 -26.87
C GLU A 63 -5.16 4.44 -26.42
N LYS A 64 -4.71 5.61 -26.91
CA LYS A 64 -3.43 6.20 -26.51
C LYS A 64 -3.48 6.65 -25.04
N GLN A 65 -4.59 7.20 -24.58
CA GLN A 65 -4.80 7.56 -23.19
C GLN A 65 -4.75 6.33 -22.29
N GLY A 66 -5.41 5.24 -22.69
CA GLY A 66 -5.37 3.95 -21.98
C GLY A 66 -3.95 3.36 -21.92
N LEU A 67 -3.22 3.38 -23.05
CA LEU A 67 -1.83 2.89 -23.10
C LEU A 67 -0.91 3.69 -22.16
N LEU A 68 -1.08 5.00 -22.08
CA LEU A 68 -0.35 5.87 -21.16
C LEU A 68 -0.55 5.45 -19.69
N MET A 69 -1.76 5.04 -19.33
CA MET A 69 -2.07 4.55 -17.99
C MET A 69 -1.47 3.17 -17.74
N THR A 70 -1.62 2.25 -18.68
CA THR A 70 -1.16 0.86 -18.60
C THR A 70 0.37 0.76 -18.45
N LEU A 71 1.12 1.61 -19.17
CA LEU A 71 2.58 1.59 -19.16
C LEU A 71 3.24 2.08 -17.86
N LEU A 72 2.47 2.49 -16.87
CA LEU A 72 2.95 2.58 -15.49
C LEU A 72 2.91 1.22 -14.80
N PHE A 73 1.74 0.56 -14.86
CA PHE A 73 1.45 -0.62 -14.04
C PHE A 73 2.21 -1.87 -14.48
N LEU A 74 2.45 -2.03 -15.77
CA LEU A 74 3.15 -3.21 -16.27
C LEU A 74 4.62 -3.26 -15.80
N PRO A 75 5.46 -2.23 -16.01
CA PRO A 75 6.82 -2.18 -15.46
C PRO A 75 6.83 -2.21 -13.92
N TYR A 76 5.84 -1.60 -13.27
CA TYR A 76 5.68 -1.67 -11.81
C TYR A 76 5.58 -3.11 -11.32
N ALA A 77 4.68 -3.92 -11.92
CA ALA A 77 4.48 -5.30 -11.50
C ALA A 77 5.75 -6.15 -11.72
N PHE A 78 6.41 -6.01 -12.88
CA PHE A 78 7.65 -6.71 -13.15
C PHE A 78 8.79 -6.28 -12.24
N SER A 79 8.98 -4.99 -12.02
CA SER A 79 10.05 -4.49 -11.15
C SER A 79 9.84 -4.85 -9.69
N ASN A 80 8.60 -4.97 -9.25
CA ASN A 80 8.25 -5.44 -7.91
C ASN A 80 8.83 -6.85 -7.68
N ILE A 81 8.65 -7.76 -8.64
CA ILE A 81 9.19 -9.12 -8.54
C ILE A 81 10.70 -9.14 -8.77
N LEU A 82 11.17 -8.48 -9.83
CA LEU A 82 12.53 -8.63 -10.32
C LEU A 82 13.58 -7.75 -9.62
N LEU A 83 13.18 -6.59 -9.05
CA LEU A 83 14.12 -5.66 -8.44
C LEU A 83 14.08 -5.61 -6.92
N SER A 84 13.07 -6.21 -6.29
CA SER A 84 12.94 -6.14 -4.82
C SER A 84 14.10 -6.81 -4.07
N PHE A 85 14.74 -7.84 -4.66
CA PHE A 85 15.93 -8.48 -4.09
C PHE A 85 17.10 -7.49 -3.93
N THR A 86 17.13 -6.42 -4.71
CA THR A 86 18.19 -5.42 -4.61
C THR A 86 18.22 -4.73 -3.26
N ALA A 87 17.06 -4.56 -2.62
CA ALA A 87 16.98 -4.01 -1.26
C ALA A 87 17.58 -4.97 -0.22
N ASP A 88 17.44 -6.28 -0.44
CA ASP A 88 18.03 -7.28 0.44
C ASP A 88 19.56 -7.33 0.28
N ARG A 89 20.05 -7.15 -0.95
CA ARG A 89 21.48 -7.23 -1.27
C ARG A 89 22.25 -5.93 -0.96
N PHE A 90 21.70 -4.77 -1.37
CA PHE A 90 22.40 -3.49 -1.30
C PHE A 90 21.97 -2.61 -0.13
N GLY A 91 20.91 -3.00 0.59
CA GLY A 91 20.31 -2.26 1.70
C GLY A 91 19.16 -1.35 1.26
N PRO A 92 18.14 -1.19 2.12
CA PRO A 92 16.92 -0.46 1.79
C PRO A 92 17.17 1.04 1.53
N ARG A 93 18.12 1.69 2.24
CA ARG A 93 18.42 3.11 2.07
C ARG A 93 18.92 3.43 0.67
N LYS A 94 19.89 2.68 0.18
CA LYS A 94 20.47 2.90 -1.16
C LYS A 94 19.45 2.67 -2.26
N VAL A 95 18.68 1.58 -2.15
CA VAL A 95 17.65 1.25 -3.15
C VAL A 95 16.54 2.30 -3.15
N LEU A 96 16.04 2.72 -1.98
CA LEU A 96 15.02 3.75 -1.91
C LEU A 96 15.52 5.09 -2.50
N THR A 97 16.76 5.48 -2.19
CA THR A 97 17.38 6.69 -2.76
C THR A 97 17.48 6.61 -4.28
N LEU A 98 17.94 5.47 -4.83
CA LEU A 98 18.03 5.28 -6.28
C LEU A 98 16.65 5.33 -6.94
N MET A 99 15.66 4.62 -6.38
CA MET A 99 14.31 4.57 -6.93
C MET A 99 13.64 5.95 -6.91
N MET A 100 13.78 6.70 -5.82
CA MET A 100 13.26 8.08 -5.74
C MET A 100 14.01 9.04 -6.67
N GLY A 101 15.30 8.85 -6.87
CA GLY A 101 16.10 9.59 -7.86
C GLY A 101 15.65 9.32 -9.31
N LEU A 102 15.44 8.06 -9.66
CA LEU A 102 14.88 7.68 -10.96
C LEU A 102 13.47 8.23 -11.16
N TRP A 103 12.66 8.25 -10.09
CA TRP A 103 11.34 8.83 -10.13
C TRP A 103 11.38 10.34 -10.41
N ALA A 104 12.23 11.10 -9.70
CA ALA A 104 12.40 12.52 -9.94
C ALA A 104 12.93 12.80 -11.36
N ALA A 105 13.90 12.02 -11.82
CA ALA A 105 14.42 12.13 -13.19
C ALA A 105 13.34 11.86 -14.24
N ALA A 106 12.48 10.85 -14.03
CA ALA A 106 11.36 10.58 -14.92
C ALA A 106 10.32 11.72 -14.91
N ALA A 107 10.06 12.34 -13.77
CA ALA A 107 9.15 13.49 -13.68
C ALA A 107 9.70 14.71 -14.41
N ILE A 108 11.01 15.02 -14.27
CA ILE A 108 11.68 16.08 -15.01
C ILE A 108 11.64 15.78 -16.53
N TRP A 109 11.98 14.56 -16.91
CA TRP A 109 11.92 14.10 -18.30
C TRP A 109 10.52 14.34 -18.88
N MET A 110 9.48 13.81 -18.23
CA MET A 110 8.09 13.94 -18.70
C MET A 110 7.60 15.38 -18.74
N GLY A 111 8.07 16.25 -17.84
CA GLY A 111 7.76 17.70 -17.87
C GLY A 111 8.45 18.45 -18.99
N ALA A 112 9.63 18.02 -19.41
CA ALA A 112 10.45 18.71 -20.43
C ALA A 112 10.11 18.31 -21.87
N ILE A 113 9.51 17.12 -22.08
CA ILE A 113 9.26 16.61 -23.44
C ILE A 113 7.96 17.11 -24.06
N GLY A 114 7.90 17.07 -25.40
CA GLY A 114 6.72 17.39 -26.22
C GLY A 114 6.23 16.22 -27.07
N SER A 115 6.64 14.97 -26.78
CA SER A 115 6.33 13.79 -27.60
C SER A 115 5.63 12.72 -26.78
N TYR A 116 4.52 12.21 -27.30
CA TYR A 116 3.79 11.10 -26.70
C TYR A 116 4.64 9.85 -26.49
N SER A 117 5.46 9.45 -27.50
CA SER A 117 6.32 8.27 -27.39
C SER A 117 7.35 8.40 -26.26
N MET A 118 7.93 9.60 -26.09
CA MET A 118 8.85 9.86 -24.98
C MET A 118 8.13 9.91 -23.63
N MET A 119 6.86 10.35 -23.60
CA MET A 119 6.01 10.28 -22.39
C MET A 119 5.80 8.83 -21.95
N LEU A 120 5.57 7.91 -22.90
CA LEU A 120 5.45 6.47 -22.60
C LEU A 120 6.74 5.92 -21.96
N VAL A 121 7.92 6.31 -22.49
CA VAL A 121 9.21 5.90 -21.87
C VAL A 121 9.32 6.43 -20.43
N GLY A 122 8.97 7.69 -20.20
CA GLY A 122 8.94 8.26 -18.84
C GLY A 122 8.03 7.49 -17.90
N ARG A 123 6.85 7.07 -18.37
CA ARG A 123 5.90 6.23 -17.62
C ARG A 123 6.49 4.86 -17.27
N MET A 124 7.19 4.24 -18.22
CA MET A 124 7.85 2.94 -17.98
C MET A 124 8.98 3.05 -16.94
N VAL A 125 9.86 4.05 -17.08
CA VAL A 125 10.94 4.31 -16.10
C VAL A 125 10.35 4.53 -14.72
N ARG A 126 9.27 5.29 -14.63
CA ARG A 126 8.59 5.59 -13.39
C ARG A 126 7.95 4.37 -12.76
N GLY A 127 7.22 3.56 -13.53
CA GLY A 127 6.65 2.30 -13.04
C GLY A 127 7.72 1.37 -12.49
N THR A 128 8.86 1.26 -13.20
CA THR A 128 10.03 0.50 -12.74
C THR A 128 10.58 1.03 -11.41
N ALA A 129 10.67 2.34 -11.24
CA ALA A 129 11.15 2.95 -10.01
C ALA A 129 10.19 2.79 -8.83
N GLU A 130 8.89 2.71 -9.08
CA GLU A 130 7.87 2.58 -8.02
C GLU A 130 7.76 1.16 -7.46
N GLY A 131 8.03 0.10 -8.26
CA GLY A 131 7.82 -1.30 -7.87
C GLY A 131 8.45 -1.70 -6.54
N PRO A 132 9.75 -1.45 -6.29
CA PRO A 132 10.41 -1.87 -5.06
C PRO A 132 10.00 -1.13 -3.78
N LEU A 133 9.20 -0.06 -3.85
CA LEU A 133 8.91 0.80 -2.69
C LEU A 133 8.23 0.06 -1.54
N PHE A 134 7.20 -0.75 -1.83
CA PHE A 134 6.53 -1.56 -0.80
C PHE A 134 7.45 -2.59 -0.15
N PRO A 135 8.20 -3.38 -0.92
CA PRO A 135 9.24 -4.27 -0.39
C PRO A 135 10.26 -3.56 0.51
N VAL A 136 10.77 -2.41 0.06
CA VAL A 136 11.73 -1.60 0.82
C VAL A 136 11.13 -1.10 2.13
N ALA A 137 9.90 -0.58 2.12
CA ALA A 137 9.22 -0.14 3.34
C ALA A 137 9.07 -1.29 4.35
N ASN A 138 8.63 -2.48 3.89
CA ASN A 138 8.51 -3.65 4.75
C ASN A 138 9.84 -4.08 5.37
N ARG A 139 10.93 -3.98 4.60
CA ARG A 139 12.26 -4.24 5.13
C ARG A 139 12.64 -3.24 6.22
N TYR A 140 12.39 -1.94 6.03
CA TYR A 140 12.60 -0.93 7.08
C TYR A 140 11.82 -1.29 8.35
N ILE A 141 10.52 -1.52 8.25
CA ILE A 141 9.68 -1.82 9.41
C ILE A 141 10.17 -3.06 10.14
N ARG A 142 10.56 -4.11 9.42
CA ARG A 142 11.11 -5.31 10.06
C ARG A 142 12.35 -5.03 10.89
N TYR A 143 13.28 -4.20 10.39
CA TYR A 143 14.56 -3.92 11.07
C TYR A 143 14.47 -2.83 12.13
N TRP A 144 13.51 -1.92 12.03
CA TRP A 144 13.38 -0.77 12.93
C TRP A 144 12.34 -0.96 14.04
N PHE A 145 11.48 -1.97 13.93
CA PHE A 145 10.41 -2.18 14.89
C PHE A 145 10.38 -3.63 15.41
N PRO A 146 10.21 -3.82 16.76
CA PRO A 146 9.94 -5.14 17.30
C PRO A 146 8.59 -5.67 16.77
N PRO A 147 8.38 -7.01 16.73
CA PRO A 147 7.15 -7.63 16.23
C PRO A 147 5.85 -7.09 16.85
N SER A 148 5.93 -6.68 18.12
CA SER A 148 4.78 -6.12 18.87
C SER A 148 4.34 -4.73 18.43
N GLU A 149 5.16 -3.99 17.67
CA GLU A 149 4.86 -2.62 17.22
C GLU A 149 4.68 -2.53 15.68
N ARG A 150 4.88 -3.63 14.95
CA ARG A 150 4.86 -3.62 13.47
C ARG A 150 3.48 -3.28 12.89
N GLY A 151 2.40 -3.67 13.56
CA GLY A 151 1.05 -3.35 13.12
C GLY A 151 0.81 -1.84 13.08
N GLY A 152 1.14 -1.15 14.18
CA GLY A 152 1.06 0.30 14.27
C GLY A 152 1.99 1.01 13.28
N ALA A 153 3.26 0.56 13.17
CA ALA A 153 4.21 1.12 12.22
C ALA A 153 3.75 0.98 10.77
N ASN A 154 3.19 -0.19 10.40
CA ASN A 154 2.61 -0.41 9.08
C ASN A 154 1.38 0.47 8.83
N ALA A 155 0.52 0.68 9.84
CA ALA A 155 -0.61 1.60 9.73
C ALA A 155 -0.16 3.03 9.45
N ILE A 156 0.92 3.49 10.10
CA ILE A 156 1.47 4.83 9.88
C ILE A 156 1.94 4.99 8.44
N TRP A 157 2.89 4.19 7.96
CA TRP A 157 3.45 4.43 6.62
C TRP A 157 2.43 4.20 5.50
N THR A 158 1.54 3.20 5.63
CA THR A 158 0.51 2.96 4.61
C THR A 158 -0.56 4.06 4.57
N SER A 159 -0.79 4.78 5.68
CA SER A 159 -1.70 5.92 5.71
C SER A 159 -1.23 7.07 4.82
N GLY A 160 0.09 7.21 4.63
CA GLY A 160 0.67 8.24 3.78
C GLY A 160 0.12 8.22 2.36
N GLN A 161 0.02 7.03 1.76
CA GLN A 161 -0.55 6.91 0.42
C GLN A 161 -2.02 7.34 0.37
N ARG A 162 -2.84 6.99 1.36
CA ARG A 162 -4.28 7.31 1.38
C ARG A 162 -4.52 8.80 1.57
N ILE A 163 -3.82 9.42 2.51
CA ILE A 163 -3.87 10.88 2.73
C ILE A 163 -3.32 11.61 1.51
N GLY A 164 -2.21 11.11 0.96
CA GLY A 164 -1.61 11.66 -0.26
C GLY A 164 -2.60 11.67 -1.42
N MET A 165 -3.31 10.57 -1.69
CA MET A 165 -4.34 10.52 -2.73
C MET A 165 -5.51 11.47 -2.48
N ALA A 166 -5.96 11.61 -1.23
CA ALA A 166 -7.04 12.52 -0.88
C ALA A 166 -6.67 14.00 -1.12
N LEU A 167 -5.42 14.38 -0.83
CA LEU A 167 -4.93 15.75 -0.98
C LEU A 167 -4.37 16.05 -2.38
N ALA A 168 -3.90 15.03 -3.09
CA ALA A 168 -3.29 15.20 -4.41
C ALA A 168 -4.25 15.81 -5.42
N VAL A 169 -5.49 15.33 -5.46
CA VAL A 169 -6.47 15.79 -6.46
C VAL A 169 -6.72 17.31 -6.37
N PRO A 170 -7.14 17.88 -5.23
CA PRO A 170 -7.37 19.32 -5.15
C PRO A 170 -6.08 20.13 -5.35
N LEU A 171 -4.96 19.72 -4.77
CA LEU A 171 -3.70 20.45 -4.89
C LEU A 171 -3.14 20.43 -6.31
N LEU A 172 -3.16 19.28 -6.98
CA LEU A 172 -2.69 19.19 -8.37
C LEU A 172 -3.62 19.92 -9.34
N THR A 173 -4.93 19.85 -9.15
CA THR A 173 -5.89 20.62 -9.97
C THR A 173 -5.62 22.11 -9.84
N MET A 174 -5.36 22.60 -8.63
CA MET A 174 -4.99 24.01 -8.40
C MET A 174 -3.66 24.35 -9.11
N VAL A 175 -2.63 23.53 -8.96
CA VAL A 175 -1.31 23.76 -9.58
C VAL A 175 -1.40 23.75 -11.10
N ILE A 176 -2.11 22.78 -11.69
CA ILE A 176 -2.29 22.66 -13.15
C ILE A 176 -3.09 23.88 -13.68
N GLY A 177 -4.15 24.27 -12.98
CA GLY A 177 -4.98 25.41 -13.38
C GLY A 177 -4.30 26.76 -13.25
N MET A 178 -3.43 26.96 -12.25
CA MET A 178 -2.71 28.22 -12.03
C MET A 178 -1.46 28.39 -12.91
N TRP A 179 -0.79 27.28 -13.21
CA TRP A 179 0.48 27.30 -13.98
C TRP A 179 0.40 26.41 -15.22
N SER A 180 0.68 25.12 -15.09
CA SER A 180 0.60 24.17 -16.19
C SER A 180 0.78 22.73 -15.68
N TRP A 181 0.43 21.75 -16.53
CA TRP A 181 0.70 20.36 -16.25
C TRP A 181 2.22 20.05 -16.17
N ARG A 182 3.06 20.74 -16.95
CA ARG A 182 4.51 20.62 -16.89
C ARG A 182 5.07 21.07 -15.55
N PHE A 183 4.58 22.21 -15.07
CA PHE A 183 4.98 22.74 -13.77
C PHE A 183 4.62 21.78 -12.63
N ALA A 184 3.47 21.11 -12.70
CA ALA A 184 3.08 20.10 -11.71
C ALA A 184 4.08 18.94 -11.65
N LEU A 185 4.61 18.47 -12.78
CA LEU A 185 5.64 17.43 -12.83
C LEU A 185 7.00 17.93 -12.29
N PHE A 186 7.41 19.13 -12.63
CA PHE A 186 8.63 19.75 -12.10
C PHE A 186 8.54 20.00 -10.59
N LEU A 187 7.38 20.43 -10.10
CA LEU A 187 7.14 20.63 -8.67
C LEU A 187 7.27 19.31 -7.90
N GLN A 188 6.70 18.21 -8.41
CA GLN A 188 6.85 16.89 -7.81
C GLN A 188 8.31 16.45 -7.79
N ALA A 189 9.04 16.63 -8.89
CA ALA A 189 10.46 16.32 -8.94
C ALA A 189 11.25 17.16 -7.92
N ALA A 190 10.98 18.45 -7.81
CA ALA A 190 11.62 19.34 -6.86
C ALA A 190 11.37 18.90 -5.40
N ILE A 191 10.13 18.53 -5.05
CA ILE A 191 9.79 18.02 -3.71
C ILE A 191 10.60 16.74 -3.42
N ILE A 192 10.68 15.82 -4.38
CA ILE A 192 11.44 14.59 -4.19
C ILE A 192 12.92 14.90 -4.00
N LEU A 193 13.51 15.73 -4.86
CA LEU A 193 14.95 16.02 -4.83
C LEU A 193 15.37 16.84 -3.60
N LEU A 194 14.54 17.79 -3.18
CA LEU A 194 14.90 18.76 -2.14
C LEU A 194 14.43 18.35 -0.74
N LEU A 195 13.40 17.52 -0.63
CA LEU A 195 12.84 17.11 0.66
C LEU A 195 12.97 15.61 0.89
N VAL A 196 12.45 14.77 -0.04
CA VAL A 196 12.34 13.32 0.19
C VAL A 196 13.70 12.64 0.14
N LEU A 197 14.51 12.91 -0.88
CA LEU A 197 15.84 12.31 -1.03
C LEU A 197 16.80 12.67 0.11
N PRO A 198 16.95 13.95 0.52
CA PRO A 198 17.75 14.28 1.68
C PRO A 198 17.23 13.64 2.97
N ALA A 199 15.89 13.59 3.16
CA ALA A 199 15.32 12.92 4.32
C ALA A 199 15.67 11.43 4.36
N ILE A 200 15.56 10.72 3.23
CA ILE A 200 15.95 9.31 3.14
C ILE A 200 17.44 9.16 3.45
N TRP A 201 18.29 9.98 2.85
CA TRP A 201 19.75 9.81 2.96
C TRP A 201 20.28 10.12 4.36
N PHE A 202 19.82 11.20 4.98
CA PHE A 202 20.34 11.67 6.25
C PHE A 202 19.57 11.17 7.48
N LEU A 203 18.28 10.88 7.34
CA LEU A 203 17.42 10.50 8.46
C LEU A 203 17.10 9.01 8.52
N THR A 204 17.61 8.19 7.60
CA THR A 204 17.42 6.74 7.67
C THR A 204 18.74 5.99 7.55
N ALA A 205 18.75 4.74 8.02
CA ALA A 205 19.82 3.78 7.81
C ALA A 205 19.25 2.40 7.58
N ASP A 206 20.04 1.49 7.00
CA ASP A 206 19.59 0.12 6.69
C ASP A 206 19.17 -0.67 7.94
N ALA A 207 19.75 -0.32 9.09
CA ALA A 207 19.43 -0.91 10.39
C ALA A 207 19.72 0.11 11.51
N PRO A 208 19.07 0.00 12.68
CA PRO A 208 19.26 0.92 13.81
C PRO A 208 20.72 1.05 14.24
N GLU A 209 21.46 -0.05 14.22
CA GLU A 209 22.87 -0.13 14.62
C GLU A 209 23.81 0.68 13.72
N LYS A 210 23.35 1.02 12.50
CA LYS A 210 24.12 1.81 11.52
C LYS A 210 23.74 3.28 11.51
N MET A 211 22.79 3.69 12.37
CA MET A 211 22.29 5.07 12.40
C MET A 211 23.11 5.92 13.37
N ILE A 212 23.65 7.01 12.85
CA ILE A 212 24.35 8.00 13.68
C ILE A 212 23.30 8.84 14.43
N GLY A 213 23.47 8.99 15.75
CA GLY A 213 22.59 9.82 16.58
C GLY A 213 21.39 9.11 17.19
N ILE A 214 21.23 7.79 16.98
CA ILE A 214 20.25 7.00 17.73
C ILE A 214 20.79 6.70 19.15
N ALA A 215 19.93 6.76 20.15
CA ALA A 215 20.31 6.45 21.53
C ALA A 215 20.55 4.94 21.71
N ALA A 216 21.64 4.56 22.38
CA ALA A 216 21.98 3.15 22.63
C ALA A 216 20.84 2.35 23.30
N PRO A 217 20.07 2.89 24.26
CA PRO A 217 18.93 2.18 24.82
C PRO A 217 17.83 1.86 23.81
N GLU A 218 17.62 2.70 22.79
CA GLU A 218 16.64 2.42 21.72
C GLU A 218 17.11 1.30 20.80
N VAL A 219 18.41 1.29 20.45
CA VAL A 219 19.01 0.21 19.66
C VAL A 219 18.87 -1.13 20.41
N GLU A 220 19.15 -1.14 21.71
CA GLU A 220 19.02 -2.31 22.56
C GLU A 220 17.57 -2.77 22.69
N TYR A 221 16.63 -1.84 22.89
CA TYR A 221 15.20 -2.12 22.89
C TYR A 221 14.73 -2.81 21.59
N ILE A 222 15.11 -2.25 20.43
CA ILE A 222 14.76 -2.81 19.13
C ILE A 222 15.40 -4.18 18.95
N ARG A 223 16.66 -4.35 19.31
CA ARG A 223 17.41 -5.60 19.20
C ARG A 223 16.81 -6.70 20.09
N ASN A 224 16.55 -6.39 21.35
CA ASN A 224 15.98 -7.34 22.31
C ASN A 224 14.53 -7.69 21.93
N GLY A 225 13.75 -6.72 21.47
CA GLY A 225 12.38 -6.93 21.01
C GLY A 225 12.31 -7.77 19.73
N ARG A 226 13.33 -7.74 18.87
CA ARG A 226 13.42 -8.64 17.70
C ARG A 226 13.61 -10.10 18.09
N GLY A 227 14.15 -10.39 19.29
CA GLY A 227 14.32 -11.73 19.85
C GLY A 227 14.93 -12.72 18.86
N GLY A 228 14.38 -13.94 18.81
CA GLY A 228 14.80 -14.97 17.84
C GLY A 228 14.39 -14.71 16.38
N ASP A 229 14.01 -13.51 15.98
CA ASP A 229 13.73 -13.11 14.58
C ASP A 229 15.02 -13.11 13.70
N GLY A 230 16.00 -13.90 14.08
CA GLY A 230 17.22 -14.22 13.37
C GLY A 230 18.19 -13.05 13.30
N ALA A 231 19.33 -13.17 13.94
CA ALA A 231 20.50 -12.39 13.57
C ALA A 231 20.60 -12.36 12.03
N ILE A 232 20.99 -11.22 11.49
CA ILE A 232 21.34 -11.10 10.07
C ILE A 232 22.47 -12.10 9.83
N SER A 233 22.13 -13.34 9.50
CA SER A 233 23.10 -14.28 8.97
C SER A 233 23.25 -13.94 7.50
N PRO A 234 24.41 -13.46 7.06
CA PRO A 234 24.69 -13.27 5.65
C PRO A 234 24.64 -14.64 4.97
N GLY A 235 23.76 -14.83 4.00
CA GLY A 235 23.79 -15.98 3.11
C GLY A 235 23.22 -17.26 3.75
N GLN A 236 21.91 -17.36 3.90
CA GLN A 236 21.28 -18.67 3.87
C GLN A 236 21.02 -19.01 2.39
N ASP A 237 21.98 -19.71 1.79
CA ASP A 237 21.72 -20.41 0.53
C ASP A 237 20.48 -21.29 0.77
N GLY A 238 19.41 -21.06 -0.03
CA GLY A 238 18.14 -21.74 0.12
C GLY A 238 17.02 -21.00 0.88
N ALA A 239 17.26 -19.81 1.45
CA ALA A 239 16.20 -19.08 2.17
C ALA A 239 14.99 -18.77 1.26
N LEU A 240 15.22 -18.41 0.00
CA LEU A 240 14.16 -18.19 -0.98
C LEU A 240 13.45 -19.50 -1.33
N SER A 241 14.18 -20.58 -1.56
CA SER A 241 13.59 -21.90 -1.78
C SER A 241 12.74 -22.34 -0.60
N GLY A 242 13.24 -22.16 0.63
CA GLY A 242 12.48 -22.44 1.85
C GLY A 242 11.21 -21.61 1.96
N LEU A 243 11.24 -20.32 1.59
CA LEU A 243 10.06 -19.46 1.56
C LEU A 243 9.04 -19.95 0.52
N LEU A 244 9.48 -20.28 -0.69
CA LEU A 244 8.58 -20.74 -1.76
C LEU A 244 7.94 -22.10 -1.47
N HIS A 245 8.55 -22.95 -0.63
CA HIS A 245 7.95 -24.18 -0.12
C HIS A 245 7.10 -23.97 1.13
N ASN A 246 7.09 -22.76 1.71
CA ASN A 246 6.32 -22.48 2.91
C ASN A 246 4.85 -22.16 2.53
N TYR A 247 3.95 -23.11 2.79
CA TYR A 247 2.52 -22.94 2.50
C TYR A 247 1.87 -21.74 3.22
N ARG A 248 2.39 -21.30 4.38
CA ARG A 248 1.91 -20.10 5.10
C ARG A 248 2.14 -18.83 4.30
N PHE A 249 3.27 -18.76 3.58
CA PHE A 249 3.53 -17.66 2.65
C PHE A 249 2.45 -17.62 1.55
N TRP A 250 2.16 -18.76 0.93
CA TRP A 250 1.16 -18.82 -0.15
C TRP A 250 -0.27 -18.56 0.31
N LEU A 251 -0.64 -18.97 1.54
CA LEU A 251 -1.94 -18.58 2.12
C LEU A 251 -2.08 -17.06 2.23
N MET A 252 -1.02 -16.37 2.62
CA MET A 252 -1.03 -14.91 2.71
C MET A 252 -0.94 -14.23 1.34
N VAL A 253 -0.27 -14.85 0.36
CA VAL A 253 -0.29 -14.38 -1.04
C VAL A 253 -1.72 -14.46 -1.62
N ILE A 254 -2.43 -15.57 -1.39
CA ILE A 254 -3.84 -15.72 -1.79
C ILE A 254 -4.72 -14.67 -1.09
N TYR A 255 -4.51 -14.45 0.21
CA TYR A 255 -5.19 -13.39 0.95
C TYR A 255 -4.95 -12.02 0.31
N HIS A 256 -3.70 -11.66 0.04
CA HIS A 256 -3.33 -10.35 -0.51
C HIS A 256 -3.82 -10.16 -1.94
N PHE A 257 -3.77 -11.21 -2.76
CA PHE A 257 -4.38 -11.21 -4.08
C PHE A 257 -5.87 -10.87 -4.01
N ALA A 258 -6.62 -11.54 -3.12
CA ALA A 258 -8.03 -11.27 -2.91
C ALA A 258 -8.29 -9.84 -2.38
N VAL A 259 -7.45 -9.34 -1.46
CA VAL A 259 -7.52 -7.97 -0.93
C VAL A 259 -7.40 -6.94 -2.05
N LEU A 260 -6.36 -7.05 -2.90
CA LEU A 260 -6.13 -6.08 -3.97
C LEU A 260 -7.14 -6.23 -5.11
N ALA A 261 -7.52 -7.44 -5.47
CA ALA A 261 -8.52 -7.71 -6.50
C ALA A 261 -9.90 -7.14 -6.11
N THR A 262 -10.35 -7.42 -4.88
CA THR A 262 -11.64 -6.90 -4.37
C THR A 262 -11.64 -5.38 -4.34
N HIS A 263 -10.57 -4.75 -3.85
CA HIS A 263 -10.43 -3.30 -3.81
C HIS A 263 -10.47 -2.67 -5.19
N ALA A 264 -9.62 -3.14 -6.12
CA ALA A 264 -9.52 -2.58 -7.45
C ALA A 264 -10.81 -2.78 -8.26
N GLY A 265 -11.42 -3.98 -8.17
CA GLY A 265 -12.68 -4.27 -8.81
C GLY A 265 -13.82 -3.39 -8.31
N LEU A 266 -13.95 -3.26 -6.98
CA LEU A 266 -15.00 -2.43 -6.37
C LEU A 266 -14.84 -0.96 -6.77
N LEU A 267 -13.65 -0.39 -6.57
CA LEU A 267 -13.45 1.05 -6.81
C LEU A 267 -13.55 1.45 -8.28
N THR A 268 -13.18 0.56 -9.20
CA THR A 268 -13.31 0.83 -10.63
C THR A 268 -14.77 0.99 -11.04
N TRP A 269 -15.66 0.15 -10.52
CA TRP A 269 -17.05 0.11 -10.94
C TRP A 269 -18.01 0.87 -10.02
N LEU A 270 -17.55 1.28 -8.82
CA LEU A 270 -18.37 1.97 -7.83
C LEU A 270 -19.07 3.23 -8.35
N PRO A 271 -18.39 4.17 -9.04
CA PRO A 271 -19.08 5.38 -9.54
C PRO A 271 -20.23 5.06 -10.49
N LYS A 272 -19.99 4.14 -11.44
CA LYS A 272 -21.02 3.68 -12.37
C LYS A 272 -22.17 2.96 -11.67
N TYR A 273 -21.86 2.08 -10.73
CA TYR A 273 -22.86 1.37 -9.94
C TYR A 273 -23.78 2.33 -9.19
N LEU A 274 -23.22 3.32 -8.51
CA LEU A 274 -24.01 4.30 -7.76
C LEU A 274 -24.90 5.13 -8.70
N ARG A 275 -24.38 5.52 -9.86
CA ARG A 275 -25.11 6.36 -10.81
C ARG A 275 -26.15 5.59 -11.61
N GLU A 276 -25.77 4.47 -12.24
CA GLU A 276 -26.59 3.75 -13.20
C GLU A 276 -27.57 2.77 -12.54
N VAL A 277 -27.18 2.17 -11.39
CA VAL A 277 -28.00 1.17 -10.71
C VAL A 277 -28.76 1.78 -9.53
N ARG A 278 -28.10 2.67 -8.78
CA ARG A 278 -28.64 3.24 -7.54
C ARG A 278 -29.27 4.62 -7.72
N GLY A 279 -29.13 5.24 -8.92
CA GLY A 279 -29.79 6.51 -9.26
C GLY A 279 -29.25 7.73 -8.51
N PHE A 280 -28.05 7.68 -7.95
CA PHE A 280 -27.45 8.82 -7.25
C PHE A 280 -27.14 9.97 -8.22
N ASP A 281 -27.43 11.19 -7.78
CA ASP A 281 -26.94 12.39 -8.46
C ASP A 281 -25.42 12.53 -8.33
N LEU A 282 -24.85 13.50 -9.05
CA LEU A 282 -23.40 13.69 -9.08
C LEU A 282 -22.82 14.03 -7.70
N GLY A 283 -23.52 14.85 -6.91
CA GLY A 283 -23.07 15.26 -5.58
C GLY A 283 -23.07 14.10 -4.59
N GLN A 284 -24.14 13.34 -4.58
CA GLN A 284 -24.27 12.13 -3.77
C GLN A 284 -23.20 11.09 -4.18
N MET A 285 -23.00 10.89 -5.48
CA MET A 285 -21.98 9.95 -5.98
C MET A 285 -20.58 10.35 -5.49
N VAL A 286 -20.18 11.61 -5.59
CA VAL A 286 -18.88 12.09 -5.11
C VAL A 286 -18.72 11.82 -3.62
N LEU A 287 -19.74 12.08 -2.81
CA LEU A 287 -19.73 11.83 -1.39
C LEU A 287 -19.55 10.33 -1.08
N PHE A 288 -20.39 9.47 -1.68
CA PHE A 288 -20.37 8.02 -1.43
C PHE A 288 -19.18 7.29 -2.08
N VAL A 289 -18.47 7.91 -3.01
CA VAL A 289 -17.17 7.42 -3.50
C VAL A 289 -16.02 7.84 -2.58
N SER A 290 -16.12 9.01 -1.92
CA SER A 290 -15.05 9.55 -1.08
C SER A 290 -15.06 8.97 0.34
N LEU A 291 -16.24 8.79 0.95
CA LEU A 291 -16.39 8.27 2.31
C LEU A 291 -15.72 6.90 2.55
N PRO A 292 -15.77 5.92 1.62
CA PRO A 292 -15.06 4.65 1.74
C PRO A 292 -13.55 4.81 1.99
N TYR A 293 -12.88 5.75 1.34
CA TYR A 293 -11.45 5.99 1.56
C TYR A 293 -11.17 6.53 2.95
N LEU A 294 -11.98 7.46 3.43
CA LEU A 294 -11.85 7.99 4.79
C LEU A 294 -12.10 6.90 5.84
N GLY A 295 -13.14 6.09 5.64
CA GLY A 295 -13.46 4.97 6.52
C GLY A 295 -12.33 3.95 6.57
N SER A 296 -11.76 3.57 5.41
CA SER A 296 -10.64 2.64 5.33
C SER A 296 -9.36 3.19 5.96
N PHE A 297 -9.12 4.49 5.85
CA PHE A 297 -8.00 5.17 6.51
C PHE A 297 -8.10 5.08 8.03
N LEU A 298 -9.24 5.48 8.60
CA LEU A 298 -9.47 5.44 10.04
C LEU A 298 -9.39 4.01 10.58
N SER A 299 -10.03 3.05 9.89
CA SER A 299 -9.96 1.63 10.21
C SER A 299 -8.52 1.10 10.22
N SER A 300 -7.74 1.44 9.21
CA SER A 300 -6.33 1.04 9.11
C SER A 300 -5.50 1.50 10.31
N LEU A 301 -5.69 2.75 10.76
CA LEU A 301 -5.00 3.26 11.94
C LEU A 301 -5.44 2.53 13.21
N VAL A 302 -6.74 2.48 13.47
CA VAL A 302 -7.30 1.86 14.68
C VAL A 302 -6.88 0.39 14.79
N PHE A 303 -7.11 -0.39 13.74
CA PHE A 303 -6.85 -1.83 13.78
C PHE A 303 -5.36 -2.17 13.60
N GLY A 304 -4.55 -1.31 13.00
CA GLY A 304 -3.11 -1.44 13.01
C GLY A 304 -2.55 -1.48 14.43
N PHE A 305 -2.89 -0.48 15.24
CA PHE A 305 -2.48 -0.42 16.65
C PHE A 305 -3.17 -1.49 17.52
N LEU A 306 -4.46 -1.76 17.27
CA LEU A 306 -5.21 -2.76 18.02
C LEU A 306 -4.66 -4.17 17.79
N SER A 307 -4.20 -4.48 16.58
CA SER A 307 -3.61 -5.78 16.25
C SER A 307 -2.38 -6.12 17.08
N ASP A 308 -1.60 -5.09 17.44
CA ASP A 308 -0.41 -5.27 18.27
C ASP A 308 -0.76 -5.68 19.71
N ARG A 309 -1.94 -5.27 20.20
CA ARG A 309 -2.46 -5.64 21.53
C ARG A 309 -3.15 -7.00 21.55
N ILE A 310 -3.93 -7.30 20.51
CA ILE A 310 -4.73 -8.55 20.45
C ILE A 310 -3.83 -9.75 20.16
N GLY A 311 -2.77 -9.62 19.37
CA GLY A 311 -1.82 -10.68 19.02
C GLY A 311 -2.36 -11.75 18.07
N ARG A 312 -3.67 -11.85 17.83
CA ARG A 312 -4.31 -12.80 16.90
C ARG A 312 -4.50 -12.18 15.51
N ARG A 313 -3.39 -11.88 14.86
CA ARG A 313 -3.37 -11.09 13.61
C ARG A 313 -4.08 -11.79 12.45
N ALA A 314 -3.91 -13.10 12.31
CA ALA A 314 -4.54 -13.85 11.22
C ALA A 314 -6.07 -13.91 11.34
N VAL A 315 -6.62 -13.95 12.56
CA VAL A 315 -8.07 -13.83 12.80
C VAL A 315 -8.58 -12.47 12.31
N LEU A 316 -7.88 -11.40 12.62
CA LEU A 316 -8.24 -10.04 12.20
C LEU A 316 -8.20 -9.88 10.67
N CYS A 317 -7.20 -10.48 10.00
CA CYS A 317 -7.16 -10.54 8.54
C CYS A 317 -8.35 -11.32 7.96
N ALA A 318 -8.70 -12.46 8.54
CA ALA A 318 -9.86 -13.24 8.11
C ALA A 318 -11.17 -12.45 8.28
N LEU A 319 -11.36 -11.80 9.43
CA LEU A 319 -12.52 -10.95 9.71
C LEU A 319 -12.60 -9.75 8.77
N SER A 320 -11.47 -9.13 8.43
CA SER A 320 -11.39 -8.04 7.46
C SER A 320 -11.96 -8.46 6.12
N GLN A 321 -11.49 -9.54 5.55
CA GLN A 321 -11.94 -9.99 4.22
C GLN A 321 -13.33 -10.62 4.24
N ALA A 322 -13.68 -11.38 5.27
CA ALA A 322 -15.04 -11.91 5.42
C ALA A 322 -16.07 -10.78 5.57
N GLY A 323 -15.78 -9.77 6.41
CA GLY A 323 -16.64 -8.60 6.58
C GLY A 323 -16.79 -7.79 5.30
N THR A 324 -15.67 -7.59 4.56
CA THR A 324 -15.68 -6.96 3.22
C THR A 324 -16.59 -7.73 2.26
N ALA A 325 -16.41 -9.04 2.16
CA ALA A 325 -17.18 -9.90 1.26
C ALA A 325 -18.67 -9.91 1.57
N VAL A 326 -19.03 -10.06 2.86
CA VAL A 326 -20.43 -10.03 3.32
C VAL A 326 -21.07 -8.67 3.02
N ALA A 327 -20.37 -7.58 3.32
CA ALA A 327 -20.91 -6.24 3.08
C ALA A 327 -21.10 -5.96 1.57
N ILE A 328 -20.19 -6.38 0.69
CA ILE A 328 -20.34 -6.28 -0.77
C ILE A 328 -21.53 -7.14 -1.24
N GLY A 329 -21.62 -8.38 -0.77
CA GLY A 329 -22.71 -9.29 -1.13
C GLY A 329 -24.07 -8.75 -0.73
N LEU A 330 -24.20 -8.20 0.49
CA LEU A 330 -25.41 -7.54 0.96
C LEU A 330 -25.72 -6.27 0.15
N ALA A 331 -24.71 -5.44 -0.16
CA ALA A 331 -24.89 -4.26 -0.99
C ALA A 331 -25.46 -4.58 -2.37
N ALA A 332 -25.13 -5.75 -2.91
CA ALA A 332 -25.62 -6.19 -4.22
C ALA A 332 -27.13 -6.48 -4.23
N ILE A 333 -27.68 -6.99 -3.13
CA ILE A 333 -29.09 -7.48 -3.07
C ILE A 333 -30.05 -6.53 -2.34
N VAL A 334 -29.54 -5.62 -1.50
CA VAL A 334 -30.39 -4.66 -0.77
C VAL A 334 -31.05 -3.70 -1.75
N PRO A 335 -32.40 -3.54 -1.76
CA PRO A 335 -33.09 -2.67 -2.71
C PRO A 335 -32.84 -1.18 -2.46
N ASP A 336 -32.72 -0.76 -1.21
CA ASP A 336 -32.53 0.64 -0.84
C ASP A 336 -31.14 1.14 -1.25
N SER A 337 -31.09 2.26 -2.00
CA SER A 337 -29.89 2.81 -2.57
C SER A 337 -28.91 3.33 -1.52
N ILE A 338 -29.43 3.98 -0.46
CA ILE A 338 -28.58 4.53 0.61
C ILE A 338 -28.02 3.40 1.46
N ALA A 339 -28.84 2.40 1.82
CA ALA A 339 -28.38 1.23 2.55
C ALA A 339 -27.28 0.47 1.77
N SER A 340 -27.43 0.31 0.45
CA SER A 340 -26.42 -0.30 -0.40
C SER A 340 -25.10 0.51 -0.37
N ALA A 341 -25.16 1.83 -0.48
CA ALA A 341 -23.99 2.70 -0.42
C ALA A 341 -23.31 2.66 0.96
N LEU A 342 -24.06 2.63 2.05
CA LEU A 342 -23.55 2.47 3.41
C LEU A 342 -22.88 1.11 3.62
N LEU A 343 -23.42 0.04 3.05
CA LEU A 343 -22.80 -1.29 3.06
C LEU A 343 -21.45 -1.29 2.29
N ILE A 344 -21.35 -0.55 1.20
CA ILE A 344 -20.07 -0.38 0.49
C ILE A 344 -19.06 0.39 1.35
N ILE A 345 -19.49 1.43 2.06
CA ILE A 345 -18.62 2.12 3.02
C ILE A 345 -18.16 1.15 4.11
N LEU A 346 -19.06 0.35 4.66
CA LEU A 346 -18.72 -0.68 5.64
C LEU A 346 -17.73 -1.71 5.08
N ALA A 347 -17.93 -2.15 3.83
CA ALA A 347 -16.99 -3.04 3.15
C ALA A 347 -15.57 -2.44 3.11
N MET A 348 -15.45 -1.15 2.80
CA MET A 348 -14.15 -0.48 2.74
C MET A 348 -13.54 -0.21 4.13
N ILE A 349 -14.37 -0.01 5.15
CA ILE A 349 -13.91 0.03 6.55
C ILE A 349 -13.32 -1.32 6.95
N MET A 350 -14.03 -2.42 6.66
CA MET A 350 -13.55 -3.78 6.90
C MET A 350 -12.26 -4.08 6.12
N TRP A 351 -12.22 -3.71 4.84
CA TRP A 351 -11.03 -3.85 4.00
C TRP A 351 -9.83 -3.09 4.58
N GLY A 352 -10.04 -1.86 5.06
CA GLY A 352 -8.98 -0.99 5.60
C GLY A 352 -8.24 -1.59 6.81
N MET A 353 -8.89 -2.46 7.57
CA MET A 353 -8.30 -3.17 8.71
C MET A 353 -7.17 -4.11 8.29
N GLY A 354 -7.30 -4.78 7.13
CA GLY A 354 -6.43 -5.88 6.70
C GLY A 354 -4.98 -5.51 6.41
N PRO A 355 -4.67 -4.51 5.56
CA PRO A 355 -3.33 -4.28 5.05
C PRO A 355 -2.23 -4.08 6.10
N PRO A 356 -2.38 -3.25 7.16
CA PRO A 356 -1.31 -3.11 8.17
C PRO A 356 -1.05 -4.40 8.93
N ILE A 357 -2.10 -5.18 9.20
CA ILE A 357 -2.01 -6.45 9.91
C ILE A 357 -1.36 -7.51 9.02
N PHE A 358 -1.74 -7.57 7.75
CA PHE A 358 -1.14 -8.43 6.74
C PHE A 358 0.38 -8.26 6.67
N PHE A 359 0.86 -7.03 6.52
CA PHE A 359 2.30 -6.78 6.48
C PHE A 359 3.01 -7.20 7.76
N ALA A 360 2.39 -7.03 8.92
CA ALA A 360 2.96 -7.50 10.19
C ALA A 360 3.07 -9.04 10.26
N ILE A 361 2.14 -9.78 9.65
CA ILE A 361 2.22 -11.25 9.50
C ILE A 361 3.33 -11.63 8.51
N MET A 362 3.37 -11.00 7.33
CA MET A 362 4.38 -11.28 6.31
C MET A 362 5.80 -11.01 6.83
N GLN A 363 5.99 -9.95 7.61
CA GLN A 363 7.25 -9.63 8.28
C GLN A 363 7.68 -10.66 9.33
N ARG A 364 6.77 -11.54 9.77
CA ARG A 364 7.07 -12.68 10.65
C ARG A 364 7.36 -13.96 9.85
N ILE A 365 6.66 -14.17 8.74
CA ILE A 365 6.79 -15.37 7.89
C ILE A 365 8.07 -15.31 7.04
N ILE A 366 8.36 -14.17 6.44
CA ILE A 366 9.49 -14.03 5.52
C ILE A 366 10.79 -13.86 6.32
N PRO A 367 11.84 -14.64 6.03
CA PRO A 367 13.15 -14.44 6.65
C PRO A 367 13.71 -13.05 6.39
N GLY A 368 14.42 -12.50 7.40
CA GLY A 368 14.97 -11.14 7.33
C GLY A 368 15.84 -10.85 6.09
N PRO A 369 16.79 -11.75 5.76
CA PRO A 369 17.69 -11.55 4.61
C PRO A 369 16.98 -11.39 3.26
N ILE A 370 15.81 -12.00 3.09
CA ILE A 370 15.03 -11.99 1.84
C ILE A 370 13.70 -11.26 1.98
N MET A 371 13.59 -10.34 2.95
CA MET A 371 12.32 -9.64 3.25
C MET A 371 11.78 -8.89 2.04
N ALA A 372 12.60 -8.10 1.37
CA ALA A 372 12.17 -7.33 0.21
C ALA A 372 11.83 -8.25 -0.98
N THR A 373 12.61 -9.31 -1.19
CA THR A 373 12.34 -10.31 -2.22
C THR A 373 10.99 -10.99 -1.99
N GLY A 374 10.74 -11.47 -0.77
CA GLY A 374 9.49 -12.14 -0.44
C GLY A 374 8.27 -11.24 -0.58
N ILE A 375 8.33 -10.00 -0.08
CA ILE A 375 7.26 -9.02 -0.27
C ILE A 375 7.11 -8.63 -1.75
N GLY A 376 8.21 -8.57 -2.51
CA GLY A 376 8.17 -8.27 -3.94
C GLY A 376 7.42 -9.33 -4.74
N ILE A 377 7.65 -10.61 -4.44
CA ILE A 377 6.92 -11.73 -5.06
C ILE A 377 5.44 -11.65 -4.71
N ASP A 378 5.12 -11.50 -3.42
CA ASP A 378 3.75 -11.38 -2.94
C ASP A 378 3.01 -10.20 -3.60
N ASN A 379 3.58 -9.00 -3.52
CA ASN A 379 2.94 -7.79 -4.04
C ASN A 379 2.83 -7.81 -5.56
N GLY A 380 3.81 -8.38 -6.26
CA GLY A 380 3.74 -8.59 -7.71
C GLY A 380 2.55 -9.47 -8.09
N ILE A 381 2.40 -10.65 -7.45
CA ILE A 381 1.29 -11.57 -7.68
C ILE A 381 -0.06 -10.91 -7.31
N ALA A 382 -0.13 -10.23 -6.18
CA ALA A 382 -1.35 -9.57 -5.73
C ALA A 382 -1.81 -8.45 -6.70
N ASN A 383 -0.88 -7.73 -7.32
CA ASN A 383 -1.20 -6.70 -8.32
C ASN A 383 -1.75 -7.28 -9.63
N PHE A 384 -1.44 -8.53 -10.01
CA PHE A 384 -2.17 -9.19 -11.10
C PHE A 384 -3.66 -9.35 -10.76
N GLY A 385 -4.00 -9.64 -9.50
CA GLY A 385 -5.39 -9.65 -9.04
C GLY A 385 -6.07 -8.30 -9.21
N ALA A 386 -5.38 -7.22 -8.83
CA ALA A 386 -5.87 -5.85 -9.00
C ALA A 386 -6.08 -5.48 -10.47
N ALA A 387 -5.23 -5.96 -11.37
CA ALA A 387 -5.35 -5.72 -12.81
C ALA A 387 -6.49 -6.53 -13.45
N LEU A 388 -6.69 -7.78 -13.04
CA LEU A 388 -7.67 -8.69 -13.63
C LEU A 388 -9.10 -8.46 -13.12
N ALA A 389 -9.28 -8.13 -11.84
CA ALA A 389 -10.60 -8.06 -11.25
C ALA A 389 -11.55 -7.06 -11.93
N PRO A 390 -11.14 -5.82 -12.27
CA PRO A 390 -12.01 -4.90 -13.01
C PRO A 390 -12.44 -5.43 -14.38
N VAL A 391 -11.54 -6.15 -15.09
CA VAL A 391 -11.83 -6.75 -16.41
C VAL A 391 -12.85 -7.86 -16.28
N VAL A 392 -12.68 -8.76 -15.30
CA VAL A 392 -13.63 -9.85 -15.03
C VAL A 392 -15.00 -9.30 -14.64
N VAL A 393 -15.05 -8.29 -13.76
CA VAL A 393 -16.31 -7.62 -13.40
C VAL A 393 -16.96 -6.99 -14.63
N GLY A 394 -16.19 -6.29 -15.47
CA GLY A 394 -16.70 -5.72 -16.73
C GLY A 394 -17.27 -6.76 -17.68
N PHE A 395 -16.58 -7.89 -17.85
CA PHE A 395 -17.07 -9.02 -18.63
C PHE A 395 -18.38 -9.60 -18.06
N LEU A 396 -18.46 -9.78 -16.74
CA LEU A 396 -19.68 -10.27 -16.08
C LEU A 396 -20.85 -9.30 -16.26
N ILE A 397 -20.61 -7.98 -16.17
CA ILE A 397 -21.63 -6.97 -16.44
C ILE A 397 -22.10 -7.06 -17.90
N ALA A 398 -21.18 -7.16 -18.86
CA ALA A 398 -21.51 -7.28 -20.27
C ALA A 398 -22.29 -8.55 -20.58
N ALA A 399 -21.91 -9.67 -19.99
CA ALA A 399 -22.54 -10.98 -20.22
C ALA A 399 -23.92 -11.13 -19.55
N THR A 400 -24.13 -10.49 -18.38
CA THR A 400 -25.36 -10.65 -17.58
C THR A 400 -26.29 -9.44 -17.62
N GLY A 401 -25.83 -8.30 -18.14
CA GLY A 401 -26.53 -7.03 -18.05
C GLY A 401 -26.66 -6.48 -16.61
N SER A 402 -25.94 -7.06 -15.64
CA SER A 402 -26.12 -6.75 -14.22
C SER A 402 -24.80 -6.57 -13.46
N TYR A 403 -24.72 -5.53 -12.63
CA TYR A 403 -23.62 -5.31 -11.71
C TYR A 403 -23.58 -6.32 -10.55
N ILE A 404 -24.71 -7.00 -10.26
CA ILE A 404 -24.85 -7.96 -9.16
C ILE A 404 -23.85 -9.11 -9.32
N ALA A 405 -23.72 -9.65 -10.52
CA ALA A 405 -22.77 -10.74 -10.81
C ALA A 405 -21.31 -10.33 -10.53
N GLY A 406 -20.94 -9.10 -10.90
CA GLY A 406 -19.62 -8.55 -10.61
C GLY A 406 -19.37 -8.37 -9.11
N LEU A 407 -20.33 -7.87 -8.36
CA LEU A 407 -20.24 -7.71 -6.91
C LEU A 407 -20.16 -9.07 -6.20
N PHE A 408 -20.92 -10.08 -6.61
CA PHE A 408 -20.81 -11.44 -6.06
C PHE A 408 -19.46 -12.10 -6.39
N PHE A 409 -18.89 -11.86 -7.58
CA PHE A 409 -17.53 -12.29 -7.89
C PHE A 409 -16.51 -11.69 -6.92
N LEU A 410 -16.59 -10.38 -6.64
CA LEU A 410 -15.71 -9.73 -5.68
C LEU A 410 -15.91 -10.24 -4.25
N ALA A 411 -17.17 -10.51 -3.85
CA ALA A 411 -17.48 -11.12 -2.56
C ALA A 411 -16.87 -12.54 -2.45
N ALA A 412 -16.99 -13.35 -3.50
CA ALA A 412 -16.39 -14.70 -3.53
C ALA A 412 -14.86 -14.65 -3.41
N LEU A 413 -14.19 -13.72 -4.11
CA LEU A 413 -12.75 -13.51 -3.94
C LEU A 413 -12.39 -13.13 -2.50
N GLY A 414 -13.17 -12.24 -1.89
CA GLY A 414 -12.99 -11.86 -0.49
C GLY A 414 -13.11 -13.05 0.47
N LEU A 415 -14.08 -13.95 0.25
CA LEU A 415 -14.24 -15.17 1.05
C LEU A 415 -13.07 -16.14 0.85
N ILE A 416 -12.52 -16.27 -0.35
CA ILE A 416 -11.31 -17.07 -0.61
C ILE A 416 -10.14 -16.52 0.19
N GLY A 417 -9.94 -15.20 0.16
CA GLY A 417 -8.91 -14.55 0.96
C GLY A 417 -9.11 -14.75 2.47
N ALA A 418 -10.34 -14.61 2.94
CA ALA A 418 -10.68 -14.86 4.36
C ALA A 418 -10.37 -16.30 4.76
N GLY A 419 -10.67 -17.28 3.89
CA GLY A 419 -10.36 -18.70 4.10
C GLY A 419 -8.86 -18.93 4.29
N GLY A 420 -8.03 -18.33 3.43
CA GLY A 420 -6.56 -18.42 3.56
C GLY A 420 -6.04 -17.90 4.88
N ALA A 421 -6.52 -16.73 5.33
CA ALA A 421 -6.15 -16.17 6.62
C ALA A 421 -6.71 -16.98 7.80
N MET A 422 -7.91 -17.55 7.67
CA MET A 422 -8.52 -18.40 8.71
C MET A 422 -7.72 -19.68 8.93
N VAL A 423 -7.27 -20.36 7.86
CA VAL A 423 -6.39 -21.54 7.98
C VAL A 423 -5.12 -21.19 8.76
N LEU A 424 -4.54 -20.01 8.51
CA LEU A 424 -3.36 -19.57 9.24
C LEU A 424 -3.69 -19.26 10.72
N SER A 425 -4.88 -18.79 11.04
CA SER A 425 -5.31 -18.44 12.39
C SER A 425 -5.39 -19.67 13.32
N ILE A 426 -5.76 -20.84 12.79
CA ILE A 426 -5.81 -22.12 13.53
C ILE A 426 -4.43 -22.48 14.08
N GLN A 427 -3.36 -21.99 13.45
CA GLN A 427 -1.97 -22.21 13.83
C GLN A 427 -1.40 -21.17 14.80
N LYS A 428 -2.28 -20.36 15.45
CA LYS A 428 -1.91 -19.33 16.44
C LYS A 428 -1.03 -18.19 15.88
N TYR A 429 -1.24 -17.83 14.61
CA TYR A 429 -0.63 -16.64 13.98
C TYR A 429 -1.45 -15.36 14.16
#